data_4641de4c8c2f60c43025dce5c1100677
#
_entry.id   4641de4c8c2f60c43025dce5c1100677
#
_cell.length_a   1.000
_cell.length_b   1.000
_cell.length_c   1.000
_cell.angle_alpha   90.00
_cell.angle_beta   90.00
_cell.angle_gamma   90.00
#
_symmetry.space_group_name_H-M   'P 1'
#
loop_
_entity.id
_entity.type
_entity.pdbx_description
1 polymer ?
#
loop_
_entity_poly.entity_id
_entity_poly.type
_entity_poly.pdbx_seq_one_letter_code
_entity_poly.pdbx_strand_id
1 'polypeptide(L)'
;MSTFLKSSMFILSASLLMFISCSKDSIEPEVMPEPEEMEMKDFVIYTGDNLTFSKAEESDPSLESNQDRITDNVWITRANDGGQIFNIKSENSSDKNKSPAGTEWAIGKIDDIASLEFKSFRDAVDKPKDVVGKDLVMHLVEADEYLQVKFTFWSQSKSGGFSYERATK
;
A
#
# COMPACT_ATOMS: atom_id res chain seq x y z
N MET A 1 48.39 27.99 47.87
CA MET A 1 47.70 28.42 49.06
C MET A 1 46.62 27.37 49.28
N SER A 2 46.92 26.39 50.14
CA SER A 2 46.54 26.37 51.54
C SER A 2 45.02 26.16 51.66
N THR A 3 44.46 25.22 52.30
CA THR A 3 44.73 24.24 53.35
C THR A 3 43.42 23.59 53.75
N PHE A 4 43.45 22.43 54.19
CA PHE A 4 43.08 21.60 55.35
C PHE A 4 41.69 20.96 55.27
N LEU A 5 41.60 19.62 55.22
CA LEU A 5 41.78 18.60 56.28
C LEU A 5 40.83 18.74 57.47
N LYS A 6 39.92 17.72 57.64
CA LYS A 6 39.69 16.99 58.90
C LYS A 6 38.57 15.94 58.68
N SER A 7 38.92 14.75 58.60
CA SER A 7 38.78 13.56 59.46
C SER A 7 37.86 13.70 60.68
N SER A 8 36.86 12.85 60.77
CA SER A 8 36.45 12.34 62.04
C SER A 8 35.76 10.94 61.88
N MET A 9 36.37 9.99 62.43
CA MET A 9 36.03 8.59 62.57
C MET A 9 35.17 8.47 63.86
N PHE A 10 34.03 7.84 63.80
CA PHE A 10 33.39 7.26 64.97
C PHE A 10 32.92 5.84 64.71
N ILE A 11 33.40 4.99 65.56
CA ILE A 11 33.21 3.53 65.66
C ILE A 11 32.04 3.26 66.62
N LEU A 12 31.43 2.07 66.40
CA LEU A 12 30.68 1.24 67.35
C LEU A 12 29.16 1.40 67.33
N SER A 13 28.37 0.39 66.97
CA SER A 13 28.05 -0.73 67.84
C SER A 13 27.15 -1.75 67.15
N ALA A 14 27.45 -2.99 67.35
CA ALA A 14 26.67 -4.14 66.85
C ALA A 14 25.31 -4.22 67.57
N SER A 15 24.27 -4.58 66.81
CA SER A 15 23.10 -5.27 67.33
C SER A 15 22.50 -6.17 66.25
N LEU A 16 22.77 -7.43 66.41
CA LEU A 16 22.20 -8.56 65.66
C LEU A 16 20.74 -8.78 66.13
N LEU A 17 19.78 -8.45 65.29
CA LEU A 17 18.40 -8.88 65.43
C LEU A 17 17.99 -9.59 64.13
N MET A 18 17.95 -10.91 64.22
CA MET A 18 17.30 -11.78 63.22
C MET A 18 15.80 -11.52 63.23
N PHE A 19 15.29 -10.91 62.17
CA PHE A 19 13.87 -11.01 61.82
C PHE A 19 13.72 -11.95 60.65
N ILE A 20 13.17 -13.11 60.89
CA ILE A 20 12.63 -14.01 59.88
C ILE A 20 11.40 -13.29 59.34
N SER A 21 11.54 -12.62 58.22
CA SER A 21 10.40 -12.11 57.47
C SER A 21 10.03 -13.12 56.40
N CYS A 22 8.90 -13.74 56.58
CA CYS A 22 8.23 -14.59 55.62
C CYS A 22 7.84 -13.71 54.46
N SER A 23 8.57 -13.76 53.34
CA SER A 23 8.19 -13.10 52.10
C SER A 23 6.97 -13.80 51.51
N LYS A 24 5.83 -13.15 51.65
CA LYS A 24 4.65 -13.47 50.90
C LYS A 24 4.94 -12.96 49.50
N ASP A 25 5.23 -13.86 48.55
CA ASP A 25 5.26 -13.55 47.10
C ASP A 25 3.89 -13.03 46.71
N SER A 26 3.78 -11.72 46.65
CA SER A 26 2.68 -11.05 45.99
C SER A 26 2.97 -11.18 44.50
N ILE A 27 2.36 -12.15 43.82
CA ILE A 27 2.26 -12.19 42.38
C ILE A 27 1.38 -11.00 42.01
N GLU A 28 2.00 -9.90 41.63
CA GLU A 28 1.32 -8.79 40.98
C GLU A 28 0.75 -9.34 39.67
N PRO A 29 -0.56 -9.22 39.37
CA PRO A 29 -1.09 -9.72 38.12
C PRO A 29 -0.45 -8.93 37.00
N GLU A 30 0.27 -9.62 36.10
CA GLU A 30 0.73 -9.06 34.82
C GLU A 30 -0.49 -8.49 34.12
N VAL A 31 -0.56 -7.16 34.07
CA VAL A 31 -1.55 -6.45 33.27
C VAL A 31 -1.22 -6.76 31.80
N MET A 32 -1.96 -7.72 31.24
CA MET A 32 -1.89 -7.93 29.78
C MET A 32 -2.19 -6.60 29.09
N PRO A 33 -1.36 -6.17 28.14
CA PRO A 33 -1.67 -4.98 27.36
C PRO A 33 -3.05 -5.17 26.72
N GLU A 34 -3.91 -4.18 26.93
CA GLU A 34 -5.22 -4.10 26.28
C GLU A 34 -5.00 -4.24 24.76
N PRO A 35 -5.76 -5.09 24.06
CA PRO A 35 -5.61 -5.23 22.61
C PRO A 35 -5.70 -3.84 21.98
N GLU A 36 -4.66 -3.43 21.27
CA GLU A 36 -4.71 -2.20 20.48
C GLU A 36 -5.94 -2.31 19.57
N GLU A 37 -6.92 -1.43 19.79
CA GLU A 37 -8.09 -1.30 18.96
C GLU A 37 -7.59 -0.93 17.56
N MET A 38 -7.56 -1.91 16.65
CA MET A 38 -7.18 -1.66 15.26
C MET A 38 -8.21 -0.69 14.70
N GLU A 39 -7.82 0.57 14.53
CA GLU A 39 -8.61 1.55 13.79
C GLU A 39 -8.93 0.94 12.42
N MET A 40 -10.19 0.61 12.19
CA MET A 40 -10.65 0.16 10.88
C MET A 40 -10.52 1.36 9.94
N LYS A 41 -9.55 1.29 9.00
CA LYS A 41 -9.43 2.28 7.94
C LYS A 41 -10.70 2.24 7.08
N ASP A 42 -11.43 3.33 7.02
CA ASP A 42 -12.55 3.48 6.10
C ASP A 42 -12.01 3.68 4.68
N PHE A 43 -12.21 2.68 3.82
CA PHE A 43 -11.82 2.75 2.41
C PHE A 43 -12.92 3.42 1.57
N VAL A 44 -12.56 4.41 0.77
CA VAL A 44 -13.47 5.00 -0.21
C VAL A 44 -13.43 4.17 -1.49
N ILE A 45 -14.48 3.41 -1.73
CA ILE A 45 -14.54 2.41 -2.80
C ILE A 45 -15.51 2.87 -3.89
N TYR A 46 -15.14 2.70 -5.17
CA TYR A 46 -16.03 2.86 -6.31
C TYR A 46 -17.02 1.70 -6.36
N THR A 47 -18.32 2.02 -6.34
CA THR A 47 -19.42 1.04 -6.27
C THR A 47 -20.42 1.17 -7.42
N GLY A 48 -20.17 2.07 -8.37
CA GLY A 48 -21.00 2.24 -9.55
C GLY A 48 -20.85 1.11 -10.56
N ASP A 49 -21.65 1.15 -11.62
CA ASP A 49 -21.66 0.14 -12.68
C ASP A 49 -20.28 -0.04 -13.31
N ASN A 50 -20.01 -1.26 -13.80
CA ASN A 50 -18.77 -1.55 -14.50
C ASN A 50 -18.74 -0.85 -15.85
N LEU A 51 -17.62 -0.15 -16.10
CA LEU A 51 -17.25 0.40 -17.40
C LEU A 51 -16.25 -0.53 -18.08
N THR A 52 -16.48 -0.86 -19.35
CA THR A 52 -15.47 -1.51 -20.18
C THR A 52 -14.70 -0.45 -20.96
N PHE A 53 -13.39 -0.35 -20.71
CA PHE A 53 -12.48 0.45 -21.51
C PHE A 53 -11.68 -0.43 -22.48
N SER A 54 -11.49 0.03 -23.71
CA SER A 54 -10.73 -0.70 -24.73
C SER A 54 -9.95 0.26 -25.61
N LYS A 55 -8.64 0.02 -25.72
CA LYS A 55 -7.75 0.61 -26.71
C LYS A 55 -7.39 -0.43 -27.76
N ALA A 56 -7.72 -0.18 -29.02
CA ALA A 56 -7.35 -1.07 -30.13
C ALA A 56 -5.84 -1.13 -30.33
N GLU A 57 -5.37 -2.22 -30.94
CA GLU A 57 -3.98 -2.34 -31.40
C GLU A 57 -3.65 -1.25 -32.40
N GLU A 58 -2.39 -0.78 -32.42
CA GLU A 58 -1.84 0.26 -33.28
C GLU A 58 -2.56 1.63 -33.18
N SER A 59 -3.58 1.78 -32.34
CA SER A 59 -4.27 3.07 -32.18
C SER A 59 -3.41 4.09 -31.44
N ASP A 60 -3.54 5.37 -31.80
CA ASP A 60 -2.76 6.47 -31.23
C ASP A 60 -3.11 6.69 -29.75
N PRO A 61 -2.17 6.53 -28.80
CA PRO A 61 -2.43 6.73 -27.37
C PRO A 61 -2.74 8.18 -27.00
N SER A 62 -2.43 9.16 -27.88
CA SER A 62 -2.69 10.58 -27.64
C SER A 62 -4.16 10.97 -27.84
N LEU A 63 -4.93 10.16 -28.56
CA LEU A 63 -6.36 10.41 -28.76
C LEU A 63 -7.15 10.13 -27.49
N GLU A 64 -8.10 11.00 -27.15
CA GLU A 64 -8.95 10.88 -25.98
C GLU A 64 -9.69 9.54 -25.90
N SER A 65 -10.17 9.04 -27.03
CA SER A 65 -10.86 7.74 -27.11
C SER A 65 -9.99 6.53 -26.74
N ASN A 66 -8.68 6.71 -26.69
CA ASN A 66 -7.68 5.69 -26.33
C ASN A 66 -7.10 5.90 -24.93
N GLN A 67 -7.77 6.72 -24.10
CA GLN A 67 -7.38 7.06 -22.73
C GLN A 67 -8.56 6.81 -21.78
N ASP A 68 -8.38 5.96 -20.79
CA ASP A 68 -9.37 5.87 -19.72
C ASP A 68 -9.13 6.99 -18.70
N ARG A 69 -9.96 8.02 -18.77
CA ARG A 69 -9.89 9.18 -17.88
C ARG A 69 -10.70 8.92 -16.61
N ILE A 70 -10.04 8.26 -15.64
CA ILE A 70 -10.67 7.82 -14.39
C ILE A 70 -10.95 9.01 -13.48
N THR A 71 -9.99 9.93 -13.39
CA THR A 71 -10.09 11.21 -12.68
C THR A 71 -9.46 12.32 -13.52
N ASP A 72 -9.51 13.57 -13.05
CA ASP A 72 -8.83 14.70 -13.72
C ASP A 72 -7.31 14.51 -13.81
N ASN A 73 -6.71 13.67 -12.93
CA ASN A 73 -5.26 13.48 -12.82
C ASN A 73 -4.79 12.08 -13.24
N VAL A 74 -5.69 11.11 -13.49
CA VAL A 74 -5.33 9.73 -13.86
C VAL A 74 -6.00 9.34 -15.16
N TRP A 75 -5.22 9.33 -16.27
CA TRP A 75 -5.63 8.96 -17.63
C TRP A 75 -4.80 7.79 -18.13
N ILE A 76 -5.36 6.59 -18.05
CA ILE A 76 -4.64 5.35 -18.35
C ILE A 76 -4.68 5.06 -19.85
N THR A 77 -3.50 4.82 -20.42
CA THR A 77 -3.31 4.36 -21.79
C THR A 77 -2.10 3.42 -21.89
N ARG A 78 -1.79 2.95 -23.12
CA ARG A 78 -0.62 2.13 -23.43
C ARG A 78 -0.04 2.53 -24.78
N ALA A 79 1.29 2.71 -24.85
CA ALA A 79 1.99 3.02 -26.10
C ALA A 79 2.12 1.78 -27.02
N ASN A 80 2.43 2.03 -28.31
CA ASN A 80 2.62 0.98 -29.30
C ASN A 80 4.10 0.57 -29.44
N ASP A 81 4.83 0.54 -28.31
CA ASP A 81 6.26 0.21 -28.23
C ASP A 81 6.56 -1.06 -27.43
N GLY A 82 5.52 -1.71 -26.88
CA GLY A 82 5.61 -2.94 -26.08
C GLY A 82 5.72 -2.73 -24.58
N GLY A 83 5.60 -1.50 -24.09
CA GLY A 83 5.57 -1.16 -22.67
C GLY A 83 4.30 -1.61 -21.95
N GLN A 84 4.23 -1.28 -20.67
CA GLN A 84 3.02 -1.41 -19.85
C GLN A 84 2.11 -0.17 -20.03
N ILE A 85 1.00 -0.14 -19.30
CA ILE A 85 0.14 1.04 -19.17
C ILE A 85 0.87 2.18 -18.44
N PHE A 86 0.47 3.42 -18.71
CA PHE A 86 0.99 4.62 -18.06
C PHE A 86 -0.08 5.71 -18.00
N ASN A 87 0.11 6.71 -17.16
CA ASN A 87 -0.78 7.85 -17.02
C ASN A 87 -0.37 8.98 -17.98
N ILE A 88 -0.97 9.05 -19.15
CA ILE A 88 -0.62 10.03 -20.20
C ILE A 88 -0.87 11.50 -19.78
N LYS A 89 -1.65 11.74 -18.72
CA LYS A 89 -1.85 13.09 -18.17
C LYS A 89 -0.56 13.71 -17.67
N SER A 90 0.32 12.88 -17.09
CA SER A 90 1.56 13.30 -16.40
C SER A 90 2.84 12.60 -16.91
N GLU A 91 2.71 11.59 -17.76
CA GLU A 91 3.82 10.77 -18.25
C GLU A 91 3.83 10.77 -19.78
N ASN A 92 5.02 10.75 -20.38
CA ASN A 92 5.18 10.65 -21.85
C ASN A 92 5.30 9.20 -22.34
N SER A 93 5.61 8.26 -21.46
CA SER A 93 5.79 6.83 -21.76
C SER A 93 5.73 6.01 -20.49
N SER A 94 5.56 4.68 -20.62
CA SER A 94 5.63 3.76 -19.50
C SER A 94 7.05 3.59 -18.96
N ASP A 95 7.18 3.45 -17.62
CA ASP A 95 8.42 3.04 -16.96
C ASP A 95 8.18 1.68 -16.29
N LYS A 96 8.97 0.67 -16.64
CA LYS A 96 8.84 -0.70 -16.09
C LYS A 96 9.05 -0.79 -14.57
N ASN A 97 9.70 0.21 -13.96
CA ASN A 97 10.00 0.24 -12.53
C ASN A 97 9.00 1.07 -11.72
N LYS A 98 7.98 1.62 -12.37
CA LYS A 98 6.97 2.47 -11.73
C LYS A 98 5.57 2.00 -12.06
N SER A 99 4.63 2.40 -11.25
CA SER A 99 3.20 2.37 -11.59
C SER A 99 2.86 3.49 -12.57
N PRO A 100 1.75 3.41 -13.33
CA PRO A 100 1.14 4.61 -13.89
C PRO A 100 1.01 5.67 -12.79
N ALA A 101 1.51 6.88 -13.04
CA ALA A 101 1.60 7.93 -12.04
C ALA A 101 0.24 8.17 -11.35
N GLY A 102 0.24 8.26 -10.02
CA GLY A 102 -0.95 8.42 -9.20
C GLY A 102 -1.71 7.12 -8.92
N THR A 103 -1.17 5.93 -9.28
CA THR A 103 -1.82 4.65 -9.01
C THR A 103 -0.90 3.65 -8.30
N GLU A 104 -1.50 2.81 -7.47
CA GLU A 104 -0.92 1.58 -6.94
C GLU A 104 -1.88 0.42 -7.20
N TRP A 105 -1.37 -0.81 -7.20
CA TRP A 105 -2.12 -1.98 -7.63
C TRP A 105 -1.92 -3.17 -6.70
N ALA A 106 -2.99 -3.94 -6.50
CA ALA A 106 -2.93 -5.20 -5.81
C ALA A 106 -3.69 -6.27 -6.58
N ILE A 107 -3.24 -7.53 -6.53
CA ILE A 107 -4.05 -8.68 -6.99
C ILE A 107 -4.99 -9.06 -5.85
N GLY A 108 -6.27 -9.14 -6.17
CA GLY A 108 -7.34 -9.52 -5.23
C GLY A 108 -8.67 -8.88 -5.56
N LYS A 109 -9.64 -9.13 -4.71
CA LYS A 109 -10.97 -8.54 -4.82
C LYS A 109 -11.09 -7.33 -3.90
N ILE A 110 -11.94 -6.40 -4.28
CA ILE A 110 -12.19 -5.18 -3.50
C ILE A 110 -12.73 -5.50 -2.10
N ASP A 111 -13.47 -6.58 -1.95
CA ASP A 111 -14.01 -7.02 -0.65
C ASP A 111 -12.93 -7.42 0.35
N ASP A 112 -11.73 -7.77 -0.13
CA ASP A 112 -10.58 -8.18 0.68
C ASP A 112 -9.58 -7.03 0.90
N ILE A 113 -9.94 -5.79 0.57
CA ILE A 113 -9.06 -4.62 0.46
C ILE A 113 -8.16 -4.41 1.68
N ALA A 114 -8.65 -4.63 2.89
CA ALA A 114 -7.90 -4.46 4.13
C ALA A 114 -6.68 -5.40 4.25
N SER A 115 -6.67 -6.50 3.48
CA SER A 115 -5.59 -7.49 3.46
C SER A 115 -4.68 -7.39 2.24
N LEU A 116 -5.00 -6.50 1.27
CA LEU A 116 -4.25 -6.39 0.03
C LEU A 116 -2.94 -5.60 0.20
N GLU A 117 -1.89 -6.08 -0.45
CA GLU A 117 -0.59 -5.40 -0.51
C GLU A 117 -0.48 -4.64 -1.83
N PHE A 118 -0.54 -3.30 -1.76
CA PHE A 118 -0.44 -2.43 -2.92
C PHE A 118 1.02 -2.19 -3.32
N LYS A 119 1.29 -2.28 -4.63
CA LYS A 119 2.62 -2.18 -5.26
C LYS A 119 2.54 -1.42 -6.58
N SER A 120 3.68 -1.25 -7.25
CA SER A 120 3.67 -0.81 -8.64
C SER A 120 2.90 -1.82 -9.52
N PHE A 121 2.33 -1.37 -10.64
CA PHE A 121 1.54 -2.25 -11.51
C PHE A 121 2.30 -3.54 -11.89
N ARG A 122 3.56 -3.40 -12.30
CA ARG A 122 4.37 -4.57 -12.70
C ARG A 122 4.71 -5.48 -11.53
N ASP A 123 5.01 -4.93 -10.36
CA ASP A 123 5.33 -5.72 -9.17
C ASP A 123 4.10 -6.48 -8.66
N ALA A 124 2.91 -5.89 -8.79
CA ALA A 124 1.67 -6.56 -8.44
C ALA A 124 1.34 -7.71 -9.39
N VAL A 125 1.47 -7.52 -10.72
CA VAL A 125 1.04 -8.53 -11.70
C VAL A 125 2.14 -9.48 -12.17
N ASP A 126 3.41 -9.26 -11.80
CA ASP A 126 4.65 -9.91 -12.26
C ASP A 126 4.93 -9.60 -13.73
N LYS A 127 4.11 -10.08 -14.63
CA LYS A 127 4.24 -9.83 -16.08
C LYS A 127 2.95 -9.23 -16.62
N PRO A 128 2.97 -7.98 -17.09
CA PRO A 128 1.78 -7.32 -17.64
C PRO A 128 1.02 -8.14 -18.70
N LYS A 129 1.73 -8.93 -19.50
CA LYS A 129 1.13 -9.81 -20.52
C LYS A 129 0.26 -10.93 -19.93
N ASP A 130 0.47 -11.29 -18.65
CA ASP A 130 -0.23 -12.38 -17.97
C ASP A 130 -1.32 -11.81 -17.01
N VAL A 131 -1.72 -10.55 -17.20
CA VAL A 131 -2.69 -9.84 -16.36
C VAL A 131 -4.14 -10.23 -16.66
N VAL A 132 -4.41 -10.71 -17.87
CA VAL A 132 -5.77 -11.03 -18.33
C VAL A 132 -6.43 -12.07 -17.43
N GLY A 133 -7.64 -11.77 -16.99
CA GLY A 133 -8.46 -12.62 -16.13
C GLY A 133 -8.15 -12.53 -14.63
N LYS A 134 -7.09 -11.82 -14.23
CA LYS A 134 -6.82 -11.55 -12.81
C LYS A 134 -7.76 -10.46 -12.28
N ASP A 135 -8.27 -10.67 -11.08
CA ASP A 135 -8.94 -9.62 -10.32
C ASP A 135 -7.89 -8.72 -9.67
N LEU A 136 -8.00 -7.41 -9.86
CA LEU A 136 -7.09 -6.40 -9.30
C LEU A 136 -7.89 -5.30 -8.60
N VAL A 137 -7.23 -4.68 -7.64
CA VAL A 137 -7.68 -3.40 -7.08
C VAL A 137 -6.67 -2.33 -7.48
N MET A 138 -7.17 -1.22 -8.05
CA MET A 138 -6.40 0.00 -8.28
C MET A 138 -6.67 0.97 -7.14
N HIS A 139 -5.62 1.49 -6.56
CA HIS A 139 -5.62 2.61 -5.62
C HIS A 139 -5.29 3.91 -6.35
N LEU A 140 -6.16 4.88 -6.29
CA LEU A 140 -5.95 6.25 -6.75
C LEU A 140 -5.33 7.05 -5.61
N VAL A 141 -4.00 7.17 -5.62
CA VAL A 141 -3.19 7.61 -4.46
C VAL A 141 -3.57 9.01 -3.96
N GLU A 142 -3.79 9.97 -4.86
CA GLU A 142 -4.09 11.36 -4.49
C GLU A 142 -5.45 11.50 -3.78
N ALA A 143 -6.45 10.72 -4.23
CA ALA A 143 -7.81 10.76 -3.69
C ALA A 143 -8.03 9.77 -2.53
N ASP A 144 -7.09 8.85 -2.29
CA ASP A 144 -7.22 7.67 -1.43
C ASP A 144 -8.50 6.87 -1.73
N GLU A 145 -8.78 6.68 -3.03
CA GLU A 145 -9.97 5.97 -3.54
C GLU A 145 -9.56 4.66 -4.23
N TYR A 146 -10.45 3.67 -4.19
CA TYR A 146 -10.13 2.31 -4.64
C TYR A 146 -11.19 1.81 -5.60
N LEU A 147 -10.78 1.07 -6.65
CA LEU A 147 -11.70 0.48 -7.60
C LEU A 147 -11.27 -0.93 -8.04
N GLN A 148 -12.26 -1.80 -8.25
CA GLN A 148 -12.04 -3.12 -8.84
C GLN A 148 -11.72 -2.97 -10.32
N VAL A 149 -10.69 -3.71 -10.80
CA VAL A 149 -10.27 -3.75 -12.21
C VAL A 149 -10.04 -5.19 -12.63
N LYS A 150 -10.45 -5.54 -13.86
CA LYS A 150 -10.19 -6.85 -14.45
C LYS A 150 -9.81 -6.71 -15.90
N PHE A 151 -8.56 -7.04 -16.26
CA PHE A 151 -8.13 -7.02 -17.66
C PHE A 151 -8.78 -8.16 -18.44
N THR A 152 -9.34 -7.82 -19.60
CA THR A 152 -10.01 -8.75 -20.50
C THR A 152 -9.21 -9.02 -21.77
N PHE A 153 -8.32 -8.08 -22.12
CA PHE A 153 -7.42 -8.20 -23.28
C PHE A 153 -6.07 -7.51 -23.02
N TRP A 154 -5.00 -8.09 -23.53
CA TRP A 154 -3.66 -7.52 -23.55
C TRP A 154 -2.89 -8.00 -24.76
N SER A 155 -2.55 -7.12 -25.71
CA SER A 155 -1.78 -7.49 -26.88
C SER A 155 -0.36 -7.94 -26.54
N GLN A 156 0.08 -9.05 -27.14
CA GLN A 156 1.38 -9.67 -26.86
C GLN A 156 2.56 -9.02 -27.60
N SER A 157 2.27 -8.27 -28.68
CA SER A 157 3.25 -7.56 -29.49
C SER A 157 3.39 -6.10 -29.03
N LYS A 158 4.18 -5.32 -29.78
CA LYS A 158 4.34 -3.88 -29.58
C LYS A 158 3.16 -3.04 -30.11
N SER A 159 1.99 -3.62 -30.23
CA SER A 159 0.81 -2.98 -30.79
C SER A 159 -0.03 -2.15 -29.81
N GLY A 160 0.28 -2.24 -28.50
CA GLY A 160 -0.29 -1.35 -27.49
C GLY A 160 -1.78 -1.55 -27.19
N GLY A 161 -2.44 -2.57 -27.75
CA GLY A 161 -3.84 -2.86 -27.48
C GLY A 161 -4.03 -3.43 -26.06
N PHE A 162 -5.11 -3.02 -25.38
CA PHE A 162 -5.55 -3.59 -24.10
C PHE A 162 -7.02 -3.25 -23.82
N SER A 163 -7.64 -4.05 -22.97
CA SER A 163 -8.98 -3.81 -22.46
C SER A 163 -9.09 -4.25 -21.00
N TYR A 164 -9.93 -3.57 -20.25
CA TYR A 164 -10.35 -3.99 -18.92
C TYR A 164 -11.77 -3.53 -18.60
N GLU A 165 -12.36 -4.18 -17.62
CA GLU A 165 -13.55 -3.71 -16.93
C GLU A 165 -13.11 -3.06 -15.61
N ARG A 166 -13.76 -1.98 -15.21
CA ARG A 166 -13.56 -1.35 -13.91
C ARG A 166 -14.85 -0.80 -13.32
N ALA A 167 -14.91 -0.72 -12.00
CA ALA A 167 -15.98 0.00 -11.32
C ALA A 167 -15.93 1.51 -11.62
N THR A 168 -17.09 2.14 -11.62
CA THR A 168 -17.25 3.62 -11.68
C THR A 168 -17.56 4.17 -10.29
N LYS A 169 -17.41 5.48 -10.13
CA LYS A 169 -17.68 6.18 -8.88
C LYS A 169 -19.17 6.24 -8.58
#